data_920c34450420005fa8e701ffa237c2c6
#
_entry.id   920c34450420005fa8e701ffa237c2c6
#
_cell.length_a   1.000
_cell.length_b   1.000
_cell.length_c   1.000
_cell.angle_alpha   90.00
_cell.angle_beta   90.00
_cell.angle_gamma   90.00
#
_symmetry.space_group_name_H-M   'P 1'
#
loop_
_entity.id
_entity.type
_entity.pdbx_description
1 polymer ?
#
loop_
_entity_poly.entity_id
_entity_poly.type
_entity_poly.pdbx_seq_one_letter_code
_entity_poly.pdbx_strand_id
1 'polypeptide(L)'
;MLQGQLSFEEFTTENPSQSVDLTHANDGSGRIFVVEKGGTIWIYDQDGNRTTAPFLDISGRVRNAGERGLLGLAFHPNFANNGFFFVNYVNRIGSDGQTIVARYTASGNAASASSEVILLTIDQPYNNHNGGQIHFGPQDGYLYISTGDGGSGGDPGNRAQSLTSMHGKLLRIDVSTAANPTAPGYSIPSDNPFASSAGLDEIWSFGLRNPWRFSFDEVSGDLWIGDVGQSTREEINHTQNLPGINFGWKCREGFLPYNGCTGSGFTDP
;
A
#
# COMPACT_ATOMS: atom_id res chain seq x y z
N MET A 1 36.67 5.33 -8.73
CA MET A 1 35.63 4.40 -8.25
C MET A 1 35.66 4.47 -6.71
N LEU A 2 34.67 5.07 -6.11
CA LEU A 2 34.48 5.03 -4.66
C LEU A 2 33.93 3.63 -4.33
N GLN A 3 34.77 2.76 -3.82
CA GLN A 3 34.34 1.56 -3.12
C GLN A 3 33.84 2.01 -1.74
N GLY A 4 32.57 2.43 -1.67
CA GLY A 4 31.89 2.62 -0.40
C GLY A 4 31.60 1.25 0.20
N GLN A 5 32.27 0.89 1.26
CA GLN A 5 31.93 -0.29 2.03
C GLN A 5 30.61 0.02 2.76
N LEU A 6 29.54 -0.69 2.45
CA LEU A 6 28.30 -0.64 3.22
C LEU A 6 28.56 -1.30 4.58
N SER A 7 28.24 -0.58 5.65
CA SER A 7 28.19 -1.11 7.01
C SER A 7 26.75 -1.06 7.52
N PHE A 8 26.37 -2.02 8.35
CA PHE A 8 25.09 -2.05 9.04
C PHE A 8 25.36 -1.84 10.52
N GLU A 9 24.56 -0.97 11.12
CA GLU A 9 24.57 -0.74 12.56
C GLU A 9 23.18 -1.10 13.10
N GLU A 10 23.15 -1.66 14.31
CA GLU A 10 21.89 -1.95 15.00
C GLU A 10 21.26 -0.62 15.40
N PHE A 11 20.04 -0.37 14.90
CA PHE A 11 19.32 0.86 15.18
C PHE A 11 18.65 0.82 16.57
N THR A 12 18.15 -0.35 16.98
CA THR A 12 17.44 -0.50 18.26
C THR A 12 17.64 -1.89 18.84
N THR A 13 17.74 -1.97 20.17
CA THR A 13 17.74 -3.25 20.90
C THR A 13 16.35 -3.76 21.22
N GLU A 14 15.31 -2.96 20.95
CA GLU A 14 13.91 -3.40 21.04
C GLU A 14 13.61 -4.41 19.91
N ASN A 15 12.79 -5.40 20.23
CA ASN A 15 12.37 -6.41 19.25
C ASN A 15 10.93 -6.13 18.80
N PRO A 16 10.72 -5.33 17.75
CA PRO A 16 9.38 -5.14 17.20
C PRO A 16 8.85 -6.45 16.62
N SER A 17 7.57 -6.74 16.89
CA SER A 17 6.96 -8.02 16.53
C SER A 17 6.43 -8.01 15.10
N GLN A 18 7.05 -8.80 14.22
CA GLN A 18 6.61 -8.91 12.82
C GLN A 18 6.53 -7.53 12.13
N SER A 19 7.58 -6.73 12.21
CA SER A 19 7.65 -5.44 11.51
C SER A 19 7.50 -5.64 10.01
N VAL A 20 6.60 -4.87 9.39
CA VAL A 20 6.33 -4.96 7.94
C VAL A 20 6.53 -3.65 7.21
N ASP A 21 6.58 -2.52 7.94
CA ASP A 21 6.79 -1.21 7.34
C ASP A 21 7.50 -0.28 8.32
N LEU A 22 8.27 0.65 7.77
CA LEU A 22 8.97 1.69 8.50
C LEU A 22 8.89 2.98 7.71
N THR A 23 8.45 4.06 8.35
CA THR A 23 8.30 5.36 7.69
C THR A 23 8.47 6.51 8.67
N HIS A 24 8.45 7.73 8.17
CA HIS A 24 8.47 8.96 8.96
C HIS A 24 7.37 9.93 8.48
N ALA A 25 6.98 10.85 9.36
CA ALA A 25 5.89 11.78 9.07
C ALA A 25 6.30 13.01 8.24
N ASN A 26 7.59 13.19 7.99
CA ASN A 26 8.17 14.37 7.34
C ASN A 26 7.73 15.72 7.99
N ASP A 27 7.49 15.70 9.30
CA ASP A 27 7.01 16.83 10.10
C ASP A 27 8.12 17.57 10.86
N GLY A 28 9.37 17.22 10.57
CA GLY A 28 10.56 17.78 11.22
C GLY A 28 10.84 17.23 12.63
N SER A 29 10.03 16.30 13.14
CA SER A 29 10.20 15.74 14.49
C SER A 29 11.30 14.70 14.60
N GLY A 30 11.75 14.12 13.48
CA GLY A 30 12.71 13.02 13.46
C GLY A 30 12.19 11.69 13.98
N ARG A 31 10.87 11.57 14.23
CA ARG A 31 10.23 10.34 14.67
C ARG A 31 10.23 9.29 13.56
N ILE A 32 10.52 8.06 13.94
CA ILE A 32 10.45 6.89 13.07
C ILE A 32 9.25 6.04 13.52
N PHE A 33 8.41 5.66 12.58
CA PHE A 33 7.21 4.86 12.85
C PHE A 33 7.42 3.45 12.33
N VAL A 34 7.29 2.46 13.19
CA VAL A 34 7.41 1.04 12.87
C VAL A 34 6.03 0.40 12.94
N VAL A 35 5.62 -0.21 11.84
CA VAL A 35 4.34 -0.91 11.71
C VAL A 35 4.54 -2.38 12.03
N GLU A 36 3.84 -2.85 13.04
CA GLU A 36 3.77 -4.27 13.37
C GLU A 36 2.52 -4.88 12.73
N LYS A 37 2.71 -5.98 12.04
CA LYS A 37 1.64 -6.70 11.31
C LYS A 37 0.43 -7.04 12.18
N GLY A 38 0.66 -7.19 13.50
CA GLY A 38 -0.37 -7.48 14.49
C GLY A 38 -1.41 -6.38 14.71
N GLY A 39 -1.15 -5.16 14.23
CA GLY A 39 -2.08 -4.04 14.33
C GLY A 39 -1.62 -2.92 15.26
N THR A 40 -0.33 -2.83 15.57
CA THR A 40 0.26 -1.74 16.35
C THR A 40 1.23 -0.93 15.51
N ILE A 41 1.32 0.36 15.79
CA ILE A 41 2.33 1.26 15.24
C ILE A 41 3.07 1.87 16.41
N TRP A 42 4.39 1.79 16.39
CA TRP A 42 5.26 2.31 17.43
C TRP A 42 6.08 3.49 16.91
N ILE A 43 6.41 4.42 17.82
CA ILE A 43 7.35 5.50 17.55
C ILE A 43 8.69 5.15 18.17
N TYR A 44 9.74 5.39 17.40
CA TYR A 44 11.13 5.37 17.82
C TYR A 44 11.73 6.76 17.63
N ASP A 45 12.60 7.16 18.55
CA ASP A 45 13.44 8.33 18.37
C ASP A 45 14.66 8.02 17.49
N GLN A 46 15.48 9.04 17.22
CA GLN A 46 16.69 8.89 16.40
C GLN A 46 17.77 8.01 17.05
N ASP A 47 17.70 7.79 18.36
CA ASP A 47 18.61 6.93 19.12
C ASP A 47 18.08 5.49 19.22
N GLY A 48 16.97 5.18 18.59
CA GLY A 48 16.36 3.85 18.57
C GLY A 48 15.52 3.49 19.82
N ASN A 49 15.20 4.47 20.68
CA ASN A 49 14.35 4.23 21.84
C ASN A 49 12.89 4.25 21.45
N ARG A 50 12.15 3.20 21.83
CA ARG A 50 10.73 3.09 21.58
C ARG A 50 9.90 3.83 22.64
N THR A 51 8.79 4.43 22.23
CA THR A 51 7.79 4.99 23.16
C THR A 51 7.23 3.92 24.10
N THR A 52 6.78 4.32 25.28
CA THR A 52 6.19 3.41 26.28
C THR A 52 4.79 2.92 25.93
N ALA A 53 4.13 3.59 24.98
CA ALA A 53 2.82 3.21 24.45
C ALA A 53 2.84 3.30 22.92
N PRO A 54 2.03 2.50 22.22
CA PRO A 54 1.95 2.56 20.77
C PRO A 54 1.34 3.89 20.31
N PHE A 55 1.78 4.36 19.14
CA PHE A 55 1.18 5.48 18.43
C PHE A 55 -0.28 5.19 18.02
N LEU A 56 -0.51 3.99 17.51
CA LEU A 56 -1.84 3.47 17.20
C LEU A 56 -1.92 1.99 17.61
N ASP A 57 -3.01 1.59 18.25
CA ASP A 57 -3.36 0.19 18.49
C ASP A 57 -4.74 -0.13 17.93
N ILE A 58 -4.77 -0.92 16.85
CA ILE A 58 -5.96 -1.47 16.22
C ILE A 58 -5.91 -3.00 16.17
N SER A 59 -5.09 -3.63 17.01
CA SER A 59 -4.89 -5.09 17.05
C SER A 59 -6.20 -5.87 17.22
N GLY A 60 -7.18 -5.31 17.91
CA GLY A 60 -8.52 -5.87 18.04
C GLY A 60 -9.31 -5.97 16.72
N ARG A 61 -8.97 -5.17 15.71
CA ARG A 61 -9.64 -5.15 14.40
C ARG A 61 -8.89 -5.95 13.34
N VAL A 62 -7.57 -6.07 13.48
CA VAL A 62 -6.67 -6.64 12.47
C VAL A 62 -6.68 -8.16 12.53
N ARG A 63 -6.82 -8.78 11.37
CA ARG A 63 -6.62 -10.22 11.17
C ARG A 63 -5.14 -10.49 10.90
N ASN A 64 -4.37 -10.83 11.91
CA ASN A 64 -2.96 -11.20 11.77
C ASN A 64 -2.83 -12.71 11.48
N ALA A 65 -2.91 -13.12 10.21
CA ALA A 65 -2.74 -14.51 9.79
C ALA A 65 -2.35 -14.62 8.31
N GLY A 66 -1.36 -15.44 7.99
CA GLY A 66 -0.79 -15.53 6.63
C GLY A 66 -0.19 -14.19 6.22
N GLU A 67 -0.55 -13.67 5.06
CA GLU A 67 -0.11 -12.35 4.57
C GLU A 67 -0.94 -11.18 5.12
N ARG A 68 -2.09 -11.47 5.73
CA ARG A 68 -3.01 -10.48 6.30
C ARG A 68 -2.45 -9.85 7.57
N GLY A 69 -2.72 -8.57 7.75
CA GLY A 69 -2.26 -7.80 8.91
C GLY A 69 -2.54 -6.32 8.76
N LEU A 70 -1.88 -5.51 9.57
CA LEU A 70 -1.65 -4.09 9.32
C LEU A 70 -0.42 -4.00 8.40
N LEU A 71 -0.58 -3.53 7.17
CA LEU A 71 0.38 -3.75 6.09
C LEU A 71 1.04 -2.47 5.57
N GLY A 72 0.41 -1.31 5.77
CA GLY A 72 0.94 -0.04 5.28
C GLY A 72 0.53 1.15 6.13
N LEU A 73 1.39 2.16 6.12
CA LEU A 73 1.22 3.45 6.80
C LEU A 73 1.70 4.57 5.89
N ALA A 74 0.89 5.61 5.72
CA ALA A 74 1.31 6.83 5.04
C ALA A 74 0.81 8.07 5.80
N PHE A 75 1.67 9.04 5.96
CA PHE A 75 1.31 10.33 6.55
C PHE A 75 0.85 11.30 5.46
N HIS A 76 -0.21 12.04 5.75
CA HIS A 76 -0.66 13.10 4.85
C HIS A 76 0.46 14.12 4.62
N PRO A 77 0.67 14.64 3.40
CA PRO A 77 1.72 15.64 3.14
C PRO A 77 1.69 16.86 4.07
N ASN A 78 0.51 17.20 4.59
CA ASN A 78 0.32 18.27 5.57
C ASN A 78 0.09 17.76 7.01
N PHE A 79 0.68 16.60 7.35
CA PHE A 79 0.49 15.94 8.65
C PHE A 79 0.80 16.86 9.84
N ALA A 80 1.86 17.65 9.75
CA ALA A 80 2.26 18.59 10.80
C ALA A 80 1.12 19.52 11.26
N ASN A 81 0.17 19.84 10.37
CA ASN A 81 -0.94 20.75 10.66
C ASN A 81 -2.27 20.03 10.91
N ASN A 82 -2.55 18.92 10.18
CA ASN A 82 -3.86 18.27 10.25
C ASN A 82 -3.87 16.97 11.07
N GLY A 83 -2.69 16.40 11.38
CA GLY A 83 -2.55 15.15 12.09
C GLY A 83 -3.09 13.92 11.34
N PHE A 84 -3.39 14.01 10.05
CA PHE A 84 -3.97 12.91 9.30
C PHE A 84 -2.90 11.92 8.83
N PHE A 85 -3.19 10.65 9.03
CA PHE A 85 -2.43 9.55 8.48
C PHE A 85 -3.36 8.43 8.06
N PHE A 86 -2.86 7.56 7.20
CA PHE A 86 -3.62 6.51 6.55
C PHE A 86 -2.98 5.17 6.84
N VAL A 87 -3.81 4.16 6.98
CA VAL A 87 -3.35 2.78 7.14
C VAL A 87 -4.08 1.86 6.18
N ASN A 88 -3.40 0.79 5.79
CA ASN A 88 -3.97 -0.34 5.08
C ASN A 88 -3.89 -1.58 5.98
N TYR A 89 -5.02 -2.22 6.24
CA TYR A 89 -5.05 -3.42 7.04
C TYR A 89 -6.13 -4.39 6.59
N VAL A 90 -5.99 -5.67 6.93
CA VAL A 90 -7.06 -6.66 6.72
C VAL A 90 -7.84 -6.85 8.01
N ASN A 91 -9.16 -6.64 7.96
CA ASN A 91 -10.05 -6.78 9.11
C ASN A 91 -10.45 -8.25 9.37
N ARG A 92 -11.30 -8.47 10.39
CA ARG A 92 -11.77 -9.79 10.81
C ARG A 92 -13.14 -10.20 10.25
N ILE A 93 -13.70 -9.42 9.33
CA ILE A 93 -15.04 -9.67 8.76
C ILE A 93 -14.93 -10.76 7.69
N GLY A 94 -15.85 -11.74 7.72
CA GLY A 94 -15.87 -12.86 6.79
C GLY A 94 -14.76 -13.91 7.06
N SER A 95 -14.64 -14.88 6.15
CA SER A 95 -13.66 -15.97 6.26
C SER A 95 -12.23 -15.49 6.03
N ASP A 96 -12.03 -14.61 5.06
CA ASP A 96 -10.70 -14.17 4.65
C ASP A 96 -10.40 -12.70 4.97
N GLY A 97 -11.38 -11.98 5.49
CA GLY A 97 -11.30 -10.58 5.85
C GLY A 97 -11.58 -9.64 4.68
N GLN A 98 -11.44 -8.36 4.96
CA GLN A 98 -11.53 -7.29 3.96
C GLN A 98 -10.29 -6.41 4.12
N THR A 99 -9.70 -6.00 3.03
CA THR A 99 -8.72 -4.92 3.03
C THR A 99 -9.46 -3.62 3.30
N ILE A 100 -8.98 -2.91 4.30
CA ILE A 100 -9.48 -1.59 4.72
C ILE A 100 -8.38 -0.57 4.50
N VAL A 101 -8.69 0.47 3.76
CA VAL A 101 -7.89 1.70 3.75
C VAL A 101 -8.63 2.73 4.56
N ALA A 102 -8.00 3.23 5.63
CA ALA A 102 -8.65 4.14 6.56
C ALA A 102 -7.74 5.30 6.95
N ARG A 103 -8.33 6.47 7.16
CA ARG A 103 -7.70 7.64 7.76
C ARG A 103 -7.89 7.61 9.26
N TYR A 104 -6.85 8.01 9.97
CA TYR A 104 -6.87 8.33 11.41
C TYR A 104 -6.39 9.75 11.66
N THR A 105 -6.63 10.23 12.87
CA THR A 105 -6.15 11.54 13.34
C THR A 105 -5.25 11.37 14.55
N ALA A 106 -4.05 11.91 14.47
CA ALA A 106 -3.06 11.91 15.54
C ALA A 106 -3.17 13.18 16.41
N SER A 107 -2.81 13.05 17.67
CA SER A 107 -2.57 14.14 18.61
C SER A 107 -1.24 13.87 19.33
N GLY A 108 -0.20 14.59 18.99
CA GLY A 108 1.16 14.35 19.48
C GLY A 108 1.68 12.96 19.11
N ASN A 109 2.02 12.15 20.11
CA ASN A 109 2.58 10.81 19.94
C ASN A 109 1.53 9.69 20.02
N ALA A 110 0.26 10.00 19.86
CA ALA A 110 -0.82 9.03 19.96
C ALA A 110 -1.94 9.30 18.94
N ALA A 111 -2.64 8.24 18.55
CA ALA A 111 -3.87 8.30 17.78
C ALA A 111 -4.92 7.38 18.41
N SER A 112 -6.16 7.85 18.43
CA SER A 112 -7.28 7.03 18.92
C SER A 112 -7.78 6.08 17.84
N ALA A 113 -7.95 4.81 18.17
CA ALA A 113 -8.62 3.86 17.28
C ALA A 113 -10.05 4.29 16.91
N SER A 114 -10.70 5.12 17.72
CA SER A 114 -12.04 5.66 17.43
C SER A 114 -12.05 6.80 16.40
N SER A 115 -10.88 7.35 16.02
CA SER A 115 -10.79 8.38 14.99
C SER A 115 -10.83 7.84 13.55
N GLU A 116 -11.06 6.54 13.40
CA GLU A 116 -11.11 5.87 12.10
C GLU A 116 -12.19 6.43 11.18
N VAL A 117 -11.77 6.74 9.95
CA VAL A 117 -12.66 7.04 8.82
C VAL A 117 -12.29 6.10 7.69
N ILE A 118 -13.14 5.12 7.41
CA ILE A 118 -12.92 4.14 6.33
C ILE A 118 -13.10 4.84 4.98
N LEU A 119 -12.12 4.68 4.11
CA LEU A 119 -12.11 5.20 2.73
C LEU A 119 -12.48 4.09 1.74
N LEU A 120 -11.80 2.95 1.80
CA LEU A 120 -12.01 1.81 0.91
C LEU A 120 -12.22 0.53 1.72
N THR A 121 -13.09 -0.33 1.20
CA THR A 121 -13.31 -1.69 1.69
C THR A 121 -13.29 -2.64 0.50
N ILE A 122 -12.36 -3.62 0.51
CA ILE A 122 -12.16 -4.57 -0.59
C ILE A 122 -12.24 -5.99 0.00
N ASP A 123 -13.24 -6.77 -0.40
CA ASP A 123 -13.40 -8.16 0.05
C ASP A 123 -12.20 -9.01 -0.38
N GLN A 124 -11.61 -9.78 0.54
CA GLN A 124 -10.51 -10.68 0.22
C GLN A 124 -11.05 -12.09 -0.10
N PRO A 125 -10.84 -12.58 -1.34
CA PRO A 125 -11.33 -13.91 -1.73
C PRO A 125 -10.47 -15.05 -1.16
N TYR A 126 -9.20 -14.74 -0.82
CA TYR A 126 -8.24 -15.68 -0.23
C TYR A 126 -7.37 -14.99 0.82
N ASN A 127 -6.57 -15.77 1.53
CA ASN A 127 -5.77 -15.31 2.67
C ASN A 127 -4.36 -14.81 2.31
N ASN A 128 -4.06 -14.67 1.04
CA ASN A 128 -2.77 -14.25 0.51
C ASN A 128 -2.93 -13.24 -0.64
N HIS A 129 -1.82 -12.70 -1.13
CA HIS A 129 -1.74 -11.64 -2.13
C HIS A 129 -2.57 -10.40 -1.73
N ASN A 130 -2.31 -9.91 -0.53
CA ASN A 130 -3.04 -8.76 -0.01
C ASN A 130 -2.44 -7.41 -0.46
N GLY A 131 -1.19 -7.40 -0.98
CA GLY A 131 -0.47 -6.16 -1.26
C GLY A 131 -0.28 -5.37 0.03
N GLY A 132 -0.79 -4.14 0.07
CA GLY A 132 -1.05 -3.42 1.32
C GLY A 132 -0.23 -2.16 1.52
N GLN A 133 0.80 -1.88 0.73
CA GLN A 133 1.49 -0.61 0.84
C GLN A 133 0.62 0.54 0.36
N ILE A 134 0.75 1.67 1.03
CA ILE A 134 0.18 2.95 0.66
C ILE A 134 1.26 4.03 0.69
N HIS A 135 1.21 4.96 -0.23
CA HIS A 135 2.19 6.05 -0.33
C HIS A 135 1.59 7.26 -1.04
N PHE A 136 1.98 8.46 -0.64
CA PHE A 136 1.62 9.67 -1.37
C PHE A 136 2.57 9.88 -2.55
N GLY A 137 2.00 10.16 -3.73
CA GLY A 137 2.80 10.55 -4.88
C GLY A 137 3.50 11.88 -4.62
N PRO A 138 4.84 11.96 -4.84
CA PRO A 138 5.60 13.17 -4.48
C PRO A 138 5.29 14.37 -5.38
N GLN A 139 4.78 14.12 -6.58
CA GLN A 139 4.51 15.19 -7.55
C GLN A 139 3.05 15.63 -7.59
N ASP A 140 2.10 14.76 -7.21
CA ASP A 140 0.67 15.03 -7.32
C ASP A 140 -0.05 15.08 -5.96
N GLY A 141 0.57 14.54 -4.90
CA GLY A 141 0.02 14.53 -3.55
C GLY A 141 -1.19 13.60 -3.37
N TYR A 142 -1.49 12.73 -4.33
CA TYR A 142 -2.55 11.74 -4.21
C TYR A 142 -2.08 10.49 -3.47
N LEU A 143 -3.03 9.76 -2.89
CA LEU A 143 -2.75 8.51 -2.19
C LEU A 143 -2.79 7.34 -3.17
N TYR A 144 -1.67 6.64 -3.31
CA TYR A 144 -1.53 5.40 -4.06
C TYR A 144 -1.64 4.21 -3.12
N ILE A 145 -2.33 3.15 -3.58
CA ILE A 145 -2.64 1.97 -2.76
C ILE A 145 -2.39 0.72 -3.60
N SER A 146 -1.49 -0.16 -3.13
CA SER A 146 -1.27 -1.44 -3.79
C SER A 146 -2.24 -2.51 -3.31
N THR A 147 -2.78 -3.29 -4.24
CA THR A 147 -3.65 -4.44 -3.97
C THR A 147 -3.19 -5.65 -4.78
N GLY A 148 -3.06 -6.80 -4.15
CA GLY A 148 -2.79 -8.05 -4.87
C GLY A 148 -4.02 -8.58 -5.61
N ASP A 149 -3.84 -9.62 -6.42
CA ASP A 149 -4.89 -10.25 -7.23
C ASP A 149 -5.98 -10.96 -6.39
N GLY A 150 -5.84 -10.93 -5.07
CA GLY A 150 -6.74 -11.51 -4.07
C GLY A 150 -6.41 -12.94 -3.73
N GLY A 151 -5.32 -13.50 -4.27
CA GLY A 151 -4.74 -14.76 -3.81
C GLY A 151 -5.08 -15.99 -4.64
N SER A 152 -4.63 -17.14 -4.10
CA SER A 152 -4.55 -18.42 -4.78
C SER A 152 -3.49 -18.45 -5.90
N GLY A 153 -3.29 -19.58 -6.57
CA GLY A 153 -2.33 -19.71 -7.68
C GLY A 153 -2.94 -19.30 -9.02
N GLY A 154 -2.22 -18.48 -9.78
CA GLY A 154 -2.56 -18.14 -11.17
C GLY A 154 -3.80 -17.29 -11.36
N ASP A 155 -4.18 -16.48 -10.38
CA ASP A 155 -5.35 -15.59 -10.40
C ASP A 155 -6.61 -16.28 -10.99
N PRO A 156 -7.24 -17.21 -10.26
CA PRO A 156 -8.37 -17.99 -10.80
C PRO A 156 -9.58 -17.12 -11.14
N GLY A 157 -9.68 -15.94 -10.52
CA GLY A 157 -10.74 -14.97 -10.78
C GLY A 157 -10.47 -14.02 -11.94
N ASN A 158 -9.29 -14.07 -12.56
CA ASN A 158 -8.84 -13.11 -13.58
C ASN A 158 -8.97 -11.65 -13.12
N ARG A 159 -8.76 -11.40 -11.83
CA ARG A 159 -8.99 -10.11 -11.19
C ARG A 159 -7.96 -9.06 -11.58
N ALA A 160 -6.71 -9.49 -11.75
CA ALA A 160 -5.63 -8.58 -12.11
C ALA A 160 -5.89 -7.87 -13.44
N GLN A 161 -6.45 -8.55 -14.44
CA GLN A 161 -6.81 -7.99 -15.74
C GLN A 161 -8.21 -7.36 -15.78
N SER A 162 -9.08 -7.63 -14.79
CA SER A 162 -10.43 -7.08 -14.75
C SER A 162 -10.43 -5.63 -14.29
N LEU A 163 -10.94 -4.72 -15.11
CA LEU A 163 -11.11 -3.31 -14.75
C LEU A 163 -12.33 -3.06 -13.84
N THR A 164 -13.12 -4.09 -13.55
CA THR A 164 -14.25 -4.03 -12.61
C THR A 164 -13.90 -4.60 -11.23
N SER A 165 -12.60 -4.82 -10.97
CA SER A 165 -12.07 -5.34 -9.72
C SER A 165 -10.96 -4.44 -9.20
N MET A 166 -10.93 -4.19 -7.90
CA MET A 166 -9.83 -3.47 -7.24
C MET A 166 -8.62 -4.37 -6.94
N HIS A 167 -8.65 -5.66 -7.28
CA HIS A 167 -7.57 -6.58 -7.04
C HIS A 167 -6.53 -6.59 -8.17
N GLY A 168 -5.25 -6.75 -7.82
CA GLY A 168 -4.14 -6.75 -8.78
C GLY A 168 -3.92 -5.37 -9.40
N LYS A 169 -3.96 -4.33 -8.57
CA LYS A 169 -3.97 -2.93 -8.98
C LYS A 169 -2.99 -2.08 -8.17
N LEU A 170 -2.61 -0.98 -8.76
CA LEU A 170 -2.28 0.23 -8.05
C LEU A 170 -3.48 1.18 -8.19
N LEU A 171 -4.11 1.51 -7.08
CA LEU A 171 -5.23 2.47 -7.02
C LEU A 171 -4.69 3.85 -6.69
N ARG A 172 -5.37 4.92 -7.13
CA ARG A 172 -5.00 6.31 -6.85
C ARG A 172 -6.24 7.13 -6.54
N ILE A 173 -6.24 7.77 -5.37
CA ILE A 173 -7.34 8.58 -4.86
C ILE A 173 -6.87 9.92 -4.31
N ASP A 174 -7.72 10.93 -4.39
CA ASP A 174 -7.52 12.24 -3.76
C ASP A 174 -8.17 12.26 -2.38
N VAL A 175 -7.37 12.38 -1.33
CA VAL A 175 -7.82 12.46 0.06
C VAL A 175 -7.78 13.87 0.64
N SER A 176 -7.51 14.87 -0.18
CA SER A 176 -7.49 16.29 0.24
C SER A 176 -8.86 16.76 0.76
N THR A 177 -9.95 16.15 0.28
CA THR A 177 -11.33 16.42 0.70
C THR A 177 -11.81 15.55 1.87
N ALA A 178 -10.96 14.69 2.39
CA ALA A 178 -11.27 13.72 3.46
C ALA A 178 -11.69 14.35 4.81
N ALA A 179 -11.79 15.67 4.88
CA ALA A 179 -12.41 16.38 6.02
C ALA A 179 -13.94 16.28 6.03
N ASN A 180 -14.58 15.79 4.96
CA ASN A 180 -16.04 15.65 4.91
C ASN A 180 -16.48 14.27 5.46
N PRO A 181 -17.09 14.21 6.66
CA PRO A 181 -17.50 12.93 7.25
C PRO A 181 -18.69 12.27 6.56
N THR A 182 -19.30 12.91 5.56
CA THR A 182 -20.55 12.44 4.90
C THR A 182 -20.33 11.90 3.48
N ALA A 183 -19.13 12.02 2.92
CA ALA A 183 -18.75 11.44 1.63
C ALA A 183 -17.86 10.20 1.84
N PRO A 184 -17.54 9.41 0.81
CA PRO A 184 -16.60 8.29 0.93
C PRO A 184 -15.21 8.69 1.43
N GLY A 185 -14.99 9.98 1.75
CA GLY A 185 -13.76 10.49 2.33
C GLY A 185 -12.62 10.70 1.33
N TYR A 186 -12.87 10.46 0.04
CA TYR A 186 -11.95 10.73 -1.07
C TYR A 186 -12.69 11.17 -2.31
N SER A 187 -11.97 11.69 -3.29
CA SER A 187 -12.44 11.93 -4.65
C SER A 187 -11.52 11.27 -5.67
N ILE A 188 -11.99 11.19 -6.90
CA ILE A 188 -11.22 10.61 -8.00
C ILE A 188 -10.47 11.73 -8.72
N PRO A 189 -9.13 11.63 -8.85
CA PRO A 189 -8.38 12.54 -9.71
C PRO A 189 -8.88 12.46 -11.15
N SER A 190 -9.10 13.61 -11.78
CA SER A 190 -9.71 13.68 -13.12
C SER A 190 -8.83 13.09 -14.23
N ASP A 191 -7.56 12.91 -13.96
CA ASP A 191 -6.55 12.30 -14.83
C ASP A 191 -6.33 10.80 -14.54
N ASN A 192 -7.12 10.19 -13.67
CA ASN A 192 -7.16 8.73 -13.56
C ASN A 192 -7.64 8.13 -14.89
N PRO A 193 -7.00 7.05 -15.38
CA PRO A 193 -7.22 6.55 -16.74
C PRO A 193 -8.65 6.07 -17.00
N PHE A 194 -9.38 5.74 -15.95
CA PHE A 194 -10.75 5.20 -16.04
C PHE A 194 -11.82 6.15 -15.47
N ALA A 195 -11.47 7.36 -15.00
CA ALA A 195 -12.39 8.32 -14.38
C ALA A 195 -13.57 8.76 -15.27
N SER A 196 -13.50 8.54 -16.58
CA SER A 196 -14.54 8.87 -17.55
C SER A 196 -14.74 7.77 -18.60
N SER A 197 -14.30 6.54 -18.30
CA SER A 197 -14.37 5.40 -19.24
C SER A 197 -14.85 4.14 -18.51
N ALA A 198 -14.89 3.00 -19.20
CA ALA A 198 -15.26 1.73 -18.57
C ALA A 198 -14.14 1.24 -17.66
N GLY A 199 -14.44 1.03 -16.38
CA GLY A 199 -13.52 0.58 -15.33
C GLY A 199 -13.88 1.21 -13.99
N LEU A 200 -13.20 0.79 -12.92
CA LEU A 200 -13.30 1.46 -11.64
C LEU A 200 -12.41 2.72 -11.68
N ASP A 201 -12.96 3.82 -11.25
CA ASP A 201 -12.36 5.15 -11.36
C ASP A 201 -11.07 5.29 -10.53
N GLU A 202 -10.93 4.47 -9.49
CA GLU A 202 -9.75 4.44 -8.60
C GLU A 202 -8.51 3.82 -9.26
N ILE A 203 -8.67 3.05 -10.33
CA ILE A 203 -7.56 2.31 -10.95
C ILE A 203 -6.58 3.28 -11.62
N TRP A 204 -5.30 3.24 -11.18
CA TRP A 204 -4.18 3.92 -11.82
C TRP A 204 -3.44 3.00 -12.78
N SER A 205 -3.08 1.78 -12.33
CA SER A 205 -2.48 0.74 -13.14
C SER A 205 -2.98 -0.64 -12.70
N PHE A 206 -2.79 -1.66 -13.53
CA PHE A 206 -3.37 -2.98 -13.34
C PHE A 206 -2.46 -4.11 -13.85
N GLY A 207 -2.90 -5.35 -13.67
CA GLY A 207 -2.12 -6.50 -14.11
C GLY A 207 -0.97 -6.83 -13.17
N LEU A 208 -1.14 -6.60 -11.87
CA LEU A 208 -0.20 -6.93 -10.80
C LEU A 208 -0.65 -8.20 -10.08
N ARG A 209 0.29 -8.98 -9.56
CA ARG A 209 0.00 -10.21 -8.82
C ARG A 209 -0.12 -9.96 -7.31
N ASN A 210 0.96 -9.54 -6.70
CA ASN A 210 1.04 -9.19 -5.28
C ASN A 210 2.09 -8.09 -5.10
N PRO A 211 1.76 -6.85 -5.49
CA PRO A 211 2.64 -5.70 -5.39
C PRO A 211 2.88 -5.38 -3.90
N TRP A 212 3.87 -6.06 -3.34
CA TRP A 212 4.14 -6.05 -1.90
C TRP A 212 4.64 -4.71 -1.43
N ARG A 213 5.57 -4.11 -2.21
CA ARG A 213 6.12 -2.77 -1.93
C ARG A 213 6.29 -1.99 -3.20
N PHE A 214 6.06 -0.70 -3.11
CA PHE A 214 6.37 0.25 -4.18
C PHE A 214 6.95 1.54 -3.58
N SER A 215 7.66 2.28 -4.40
CA SER A 215 8.22 3.57 -4.04
C SER A 215 8.24 4.50 -5.25
N PHE A 216 8.36 5.78 -4.97
CA PHE A 216 8.60 6.80 -5.99
C PHE A 216 10.03 7.32 -5.86
N ASP A 217 10.65 7.62 -6.98
CA ASP A 217 11.78 8.55 -6.99
C ASP A 217 11.24 9.95 -6.73
N GLU A 218 11.72 10.60 -5.67
CA GLU A 218 11.19 11.90 -5.25
C GLU A 218 11.48 13.02 -6.24
N VAL A 219 12.50 12.87 -7.09
CA VAL A 219 12.93 13.89 -8.06
C VAL A 219 12.23 13.71 -9.40
N SER A 220 12.27 12.49 -9.96
CA SER A 220 11.66 12.20 -11.26
C SER A 220 10.18 11.88 -11.17
N GLY A 221 9.70 11.36 -10.01
CA GLY A 221 8.36 10.80 -9.85
C GLY A 221 8.22 9.39 -10.40
N ASP A 222 9.31 8.78 -10.85
CA ASP A 222 9.31 7.42 -11.37
C ASP A 222 8.83 6.44 -10.30
N LEU A 223 8.02 5.49 -10.73
CA LEU A 223 7.42 4.47 -9.88
C LEU A 223 8.18 3.15 -10.00
N TRP A 224 8.53 2.58 -8.87
CA TRP A 224 9.14 1.28 -8.72
C TRP A 224 8.23 0.37 -7.93
N ILE A 225 7.94 -0.84 -8.44
CA ILE A 225 7.05 -1.80 -7.78
C ILE A 225 7.75 -3.15 -7.68
N GLY A 226 7.89 -3.67 -6.45
CA GLY A 226 8.24 -5.07 -6.21
C GLY A 226 6.98 -5.93 -6.22
N ASP A 227 6.81 -6.71 -7.29
CA ASP A 227 5.65 -7.59 -7.46
C ASP A 227 6.06 -9.05 -7.32
N VAL A 228 5.47 -9.74 -6.35
CA VAL A 228 5.83 -11.13 -6.01
C VAL A 228 5.35 -12.09 -7.10
N GLY A 229 6.29 -12.80 -7.71
CA GLY A 229 6.03 -13.75 -8.78
C GLY A 229 5.32 -15.04 -8.34
N GLN A 230 4.89 -15.83 -9.30
CA GLN A 230 4.14 -17.06 -9.03
C GLN A 230 5.05 -18.24 -8.69
N SER A 231 6.05 -18.51 -9.51
CA SER A 231 6.91 -19.67 -9.33
C SER A 231 8.27 -19.60 -10.05
N THR A 232 8.44 -18.70 -10.99
CA THR A 232 9.61 -18.68 -11.88
C THR A 232 10.40 -17.39 -11.79
N ARG A 233 9.73 -16.25 -11.63
CA ARG A 233 10.35 -14.92 -11.62
C ARG A 233 9.76 -14.06 -10.51
N GLU A 234 10.63 -13.32 -9.84
CA GLU A 234 10.26 -12.12 -9.08
C GLU A 234 10.38 -10.92 -10.04
N GLU A 235 9.60 -9.86 -9.77
CA GLU A 235 9.53 -8.70 -10.66
C GLU A 235 9.86 -7.41 -9.91
N ILE A 236 10.64 -6.55 -10.57
CA ILE A 236 10.78 -5.15 -10.21
C ILE A 236 10.31 -4.33 -11.40
N ASN A 237 9.11 -3.83 -11.33
CA ASN A 237 8.54 -2.99 -12.37
C ASN A 237 9.00 -1.54 -12.19
N HIS A 238 9.47 -0.91 -13.27
CA HIS A 238 9.85 0.50 -13.31
C HIS A 238 9.07 1.23 -14.39
N THR A 239 8.58 2.44 -14.09
CA THR A 239 7.85 3.27 -15.04
C THR A 239 7.92 4.74 -14.65
N GLN A 240 7.75 5.63 -15.61
CA GLN A 240 7.57 7.07 -15.40
C GLN A 240 6.25 7.45 -14.69
N ASN A 241 5.60 6.49 -14.03
CA ASN A 241 4.32 6.66 -13.37
C ASN A 241 3.21 7.17 -14.31
N LEU A 242 3.10 6.56 -15.48
CA LEU A 242 2.08 6.88 -16.47
C LEU A 242 0.74 6.18 -16.14
N PRO A 243 -0.41 6.79 -16.50
CA PRO A 243 -1.71 6.21 -16.26
C PRO A 243 -2.00 4.99 -17.16
N GLY A 244 -2.77 4.04 -16.67
CA GLY A 244 -3.31 2.93 -17.45
C GLY A 244 -2.33 1.82 -17.81
N ILE A 245 -1.16 1.77 -17.16
CA ILE A 245 -0.15 0.72 -17.42
C ILE A 245 -0.73 -0.64 -17.03
N ASN A 246 -0.54 -1.64 -17.93
CA ASN A 246 -0.83 -3.03 -17.68
C ASN A 246 0.47 -3.82 -17.53
N PHE A 247 0.77 -4.30 -16.31
CA PHE A 247 1.97 -5.07 -15.99
C PHE A 247 1.89 -6.57 -16.38
N GLY A 248 0.74 -7.00 -16.92
CA GLY A 248 0.62 -8.27 -17.63
C GLY A 248 0.19 -9.48 -16.82
N TRP A 249 0.18 -9.46 -15.49
CA TRP A 249 -0.32 -10.58 -14.70
C TRP A 249 -1.85 -10.78 -14.98
N LYS A 250 -2.39 -11.97 -15.22
CA LYS A 250 -1.73 -13.31 -15.18
C LYS A 250 -1.30 -13.83 -16.57
N CYS A 251 -1.09 -12.98 -17.54
CA CYS A 251 -0.64 -13.40 -18.87
C CYS A 251 0.88 -13.50 -18.94
N ARG A 252 1.55 -12.83 -18.03
CA ARG A 252 3.00 -12.78 -17.88
C ARG A 252 3.42 -13.09 -16.46
N GLU A 253 4.60 -13.67 -16.30
CA GLU A 253 5.39 -13.75 -15.09
C GLU A 253 6.80 -13.28 -15.46
N GLY A 254 7.15 -12.05 -15.12
CA GLY A 254 8.28 -11.35 -15.73
C GLY A 254 8.11 -11.27 -17.24
N PHE A 255 9.19 -11.53 -17.95
CA PHE A 255 9.17 -11.60 -19.43
C PHE A 255 8.54 -12.89 -19.99
N LEU A 256 8.16 -13.83 -19.13
CA LEU A 256 7.70 -15.15 -19.57
C LEU A 256 6.20 -15.19 -19.78
N PRO A 257 5.70 -15.81 -20.86
CA PRO A 257 4.28 -16.09 -20.99
C PRO A 257 3.78 -16.99 -19.85
N TYR A 258 2.63 -16.66 -19.30
CA TYR A 258 1.95 -17.46 -18.28
C TYR A 258 0.48 -17.69 -18.68
N ASN A 259 -0.07 -18.88 -18.37
CA ASN A 259 -1.47 -19.28 -18.59
C ASN A 259 -2.03 -19.12 -20.02
N GLY A 260 -1.20 -19.04 -21.05
CA GLY A 260 -1.65 -19.04 -22.44
C GLY A 260 -2.54 -17.86 -22.84
N CYS A 261 -2.48 -16.75 -22.14
CA CYS A 261 -3.24 -15.57 -22.51
C CYS A 261 -2.79 -15.00 -23.86
N THR A 262 -3.76 -14.52 -24.63
CA THR A 262 -3.57 -13.81 -25.91
C THR A 262 -3.73 -12.31 -25.72
N GLY A 263 -3.02 -11.70 -24.79
CA GLY A 263 -3.03 -10.26 -24.58
C GLY A 263 -1.86 -9.56 -25.29
N SER A 264 -2.00 -8.28 -25.55
CA SER A 264 -0.93 -7.40 -26.05
C SER A 264 -0.94 -6.08 -25.26
N GLY A 265 0.16 -5.32 -25.34
CA GLY A 265 0.27 -4.03 -24.65
C GLY A 265 0.62 -4.16 -23.16
N PHE A 266 1.28 -5.27 -22.81
CA PHE A 266 1.88 -5.42 -21.48
C PHE A 266 3.17 -4.63 -21.38
N THR A 267 3.41 -4.04 -20.22
CA THR A 267 4.69 -3.41 -19.86
C THR A 267 5.57 -4.48 -19.20
N ASP A 268 6.74 -4.67 -19.73
CA ASP A 268 7.72 -5.60 -19.16
C ASP A 268 8.39 -4.96 -17.92
N PRO A 269 8.78 -5.76 -16.92
CA PRO A 269 9.45 -5.31 -15.71
C PRO A 269 10.88 -4.83 -15.94
#